data_4b7599bc1ff0d3b4693af4655354dea7
#
_entry.id   4b7599bc1ff0d3b4693af4655354dea7
#
_cell.length_a   1.000
_cell.length_b   1.000
_cell.length_c   1.000
_cell.angle_alpha   90.00
_cell.angle_beta   90.00
_cell.angle_gamma   90.00
#
_symmetry.space_group_name_H-M   'P 1'
#
loop_
_entity.id
_entity.type
_entity.pdbx_description
1 polymer ?
#
loop_
_entity_poly.entity_id
_entity_poly.type
_entity_poly.pdbx_seq_one_letter_code
_entity_poly.pdbx_strand_id
1 'polypeptide(L)'
;EGVNMSYRTNRHSCYDLEYHLVVVTKYRHPVIDGAFKDRLTELTYRIFEENFQCYVNEINTDKDHIHILFEAPPQMTLSSLVCSYKTVTARLLRKEFAEYLAPFYWKPYLWSRSYFVCTVSERSHELITEYIRNQRNKEKG
;
A
#
# COMPACT_ATOMS: atom_id res chain seq x y z
N GLU A 1 13.35 -0.21 27.86
CA GLU A 1 13.69 -0.39 27.58
C GLU A 1 14.44 -0.39 26.76
N GLY A 2 15.31 -0.24 26.94
CA GLY A 2 16.23 -0.22 25.94
C GLY A 2 15.70 -0.76 24.74
N VAL A 3 14.52 -0.60 24.62
CA VAL A 3 13.90 -1.18 23.49
C VAL A 3 14.52 -0.63 22.24
N ASN A 4 15.00 -1.53 21.47
CA ASN A 4 15.56 -1.16 20.22
C ASN A 4 14.47 -0.70 19.27
N MET A 5 14.67 0.45 18.70
CA MET A 5 13.68 1.03 17.82
C MET A 5 13.67 0.39 16.44
N SER A 6 14.61 -0.49 16.14
CA SER A 6 14.70 -1.06 14.81
C SER A 6 13.80 -2.27 14.59
N TYR A 7 13.11 -2.74 15.62
CA TYR A 7 12.20 -3.86 15.45
C TYR A 7 11.14 -3.85 16.53
N ARG A 8 10.09 -4.64 16.32
CA ARG A 8 9.02 -4.82 17.26
C ARG A 8 8.83 -6.29 17.54
N THR A 9 8.20 -6.58 18.67
CA THR A 9 7.87 -7.95 19.01
C THR A 9 6.37 -8.08 19.19
N ASN A 10 5.84 -9.23 18.76
CA ASN A 10 4.54 -9.65 19.22
C ASN A 10 4.79 -10.77 20.20
N ARG A 11 3.74 -11.50 20.65
CA ARG A 11 3.94 -12.48 21.68
C ARG A 11 4.88 -13.61 21.29
N HIS A 12 5.13 -13.83 19.99
CA HIS A 12 5.91 -14.99 19.55
C HIS A 12 7.01 -14.66 18.53
N SER A 13 7.07 -13.45 18.03
CA SER A 13 7.99 -13.12 16.95
C SER A 13 8.60 -11.74 17.12
N CYS A 14 9.78 -11.58 16.58
CA CYS A 14 10.42 -10.28 16.47
C CYS A 14 10.25 -9.77 15.06
N TYR A 15 9.89 -8.49 14.94
CA TYR A 15 9.75 -7.84 13.64
C TYR A 15 10.97 -6.98 13.42
N ASP A 16 11.93 -7.48 12.67
CA ASP A 16 13.12 -6.69 12.37
C ASP A 16 13.27 -6.42 10.88
N LEU A 17 12.30 -6.83 10.08
CA LEU A 17 12.27 -6.53 8.66
C LEU A 17 11.21 -5.50 8.38
N GLU A 18 11.63 -4.44 7.74
CA GLU A 18 10.77 -3.34 7.37
C GLU A 18 10.73 -3.22 5.86
N TYR A 19 9.54 -2.94 5.33
CA TYR A 19 9.33 -2.89 3.88
C TYR A 19 8.66 -1.60 3.49
N HIS A 20 8.96 -1.15 2.27
CA HIS A 20 8.19 -0.14 1.56
C HIS A 20 7.34 -0.82 0.53
N LEU A 21 6.05 -0.51 0.50
CA LEU A 21 5.14 -0.95 -0.55
C LEU A 21 4.56 0.27 -1.23
N VAL A 22 4.58 0.27 -2.57
CA VAL A 22 3.95 1.34 -3.36
C VAL A 22 2.94 0.70 -4.29
N VAL A 23 1.70 1.20 -4.26
CA VAL A 23 0.62 0.75 -5.14
C VAL A 23 0.09 1.99 -5.84
N VAL A 24 -0.03 1.93 -7.17
CA VAL A 24 -0.49 3.08 -7.94
C VAL A 24 -1.86 2.79 -8.53
N THR A 25 -2.63 3.85 -8.74
CA THR A 25 -3.96 3.72 -9.32
C THR A 25 -3.88 3.39 -10.82
N LYS A 26 -4.92 2.71 -11.29
CA LYS A 26 -5.02 2.38 -12.72
C LYS A 26 -5.05 3.67 -13.52
N TYR A 27 -4.24 3.74 -14.56
CA TYR A 27 -4.08 4.91 -15.42
C TYR A 27 -3.61 6.16 -14.69
N ARG A 28 -3.12 6.00 -13.47
CA ARG A 28 -2.65 7.10 -12.63
C ARG A 28 -3.74 8.16 -12.41
N HIS A 29 -5.00 7.74 -12.38
CA HIS A 29 -6.08 8.67 -12.09
C HIS A 29 -6.00 9.19 -10.65
N PRO A 30 -6.27 10.48 -10.43
CA PRO A 30 -6.06 11.11 -9.12
C PRO A 30 -7.25 10.93 -8.20
N VAL A 31 -7.52 9.68 -7.79
CA VAL A 31 -8.69 9.37 -6.98
C VAL A 31 -8.42 9.34 -5.49
N ILE A 32 -7.15 9.32 -5.06
CA ILE A 32 -6.82 9.24 -3.63
C ILE A 32 -6.86 10.64 -3.04
N ASP A 33 -8.03 11.03 -2.54
CA ASP A 33 -8.25 12.36 -2.02
C ASP A 33 -9.49 12.34 -1.13
N GLY A 34 -9.57 13.29 -0.19
CA GLY A 34 -10.75 13.49 0.64
C GLY A 34 -11.20 12.24 1.37
N ALA A 35 -12.51 11.99 1.33
CA ALA A 35 -13.11 10.87 2.04
C ALA A 35 -12.60 9.52 1.51
N PHE A 36 -12.32 9.43 0.21
CA PHE A 36 -11.76 8.21 -0.38
C PHE A 36 -10.40 7.89 0.27
N LYS A 37 -9.55 8.90 0.38
CA LYS A 37 -8.24 8.74 1.01
C LYS A 37 -8.37 8.31 2.47
N ASP A 38 -9.29 8.92 3.20
CA ASP A 38 -9.48 8.59 4.61
C ASP A 38 -9.91 7.14 4.77
N ARG A 39 -10.84 6.70 3.93
CA ARG A 39 -11.30 5.31 3.99
C ARG A 39 -10.20 4.33 3.58
N LEU A 40 -9.44 4.69 2.55
CA LEU A 40 -8.31 3.86 2.12
C LEU A 40 -7.30 3.69 3.24
N THR A 41 -6.99 4.77 3.94
CA THR A 41 -6.05 4.72 5.07
C THR A 41 -6.58 3.80 6.18
N GLU A 42 -7.85 3.91 6.50
CA GLU A 42 -8.49 3.07 7.49
C GLU A 42 -8.41 1.59 7.11
N LEU A 43 -8.73 1.28 5.86
CA LEU A 43 -8.67 -0.08 5.36
C LEU A 43 -7.24 -0.62 5.37
N THR A 44 -6.27 0.24 5.09
CA THR A 44 -4.87 -0.16 5.09
C THR A 44 -4.45 -0.65 6.48
N TYR A 45 -4.76 0.11 7.52
CA TYR A 45 -4.44 -0.31 8.89
C TYR A 45 -5.14 -1.62 9.22
N ARG A 46 -6.42 -1.73 8.87
CA ARG A 46 -7.17 -2.94 9.19
C ARG A 46 -6.57 -4.17 8.52
N ILE A 47 -6.29 -4.09 7.23
CA ILE A 47 -5.79 -5.26 6.50
C ILE A 47 -4.40 -5.63 6.98
N PHE A 48 -3.52 -4.64 7.09
CA PHE A 48 -2.14 -4.92 7.49
C PHE A 48 -2.06 -5.43 8.93
N GLU A 49 -2.73 -4.77 9.85
CA GLU A 49 -2.53 -5.06 11.27
C GLU A 49 -3.45 -6.16 11.78
N GLU A 50 -4.70 -6.20 11.34
CA GLU A 50 -5.63 -7.21 11.85
C GLU A 50 -5.56 -8.50 11.07
N ASN A 51 -5.42 -8.44 9.75
CA ASN A 51 -5.46 -9.64 8.94
C ASN A 51 -4.10 -10.29 8.74
N PHE A 52 -3.02 -9.50 8.72
CA PHE A 52 -1.69 -10.02 8.43
C PHE A 52 -0.69 -9.81 9.56
N GLN A 53 -1.12 -9.25 10.67
CA GLN A 53 -0.30 -9.02 11.85
C GLN A 53 0.97 -8.24 11.57
N CYS A 54 0.92 -7.36 10.58
CA CYS A 54 2.00 -6.43 10.31
C CYS A 54 1.84 -5.20 11.19
N TYR A 55 2.90 -4.43 11.32
CA TYR A 55 2.82 -3.14 12.00
C TYR A 55 3.05 -2.04 10.99
N VAL A 56 2.10 -1.14 10.86
CA VAL A 56 2.22 -0.03 9.90
C VAL A 56 2.91 1.13 10.59
N ASN A 57 4.07 1.50 10.08
CA ASN A 57 4.85 2.62 10.64
C ASN A 57 4.45 3.95 10.05
N GLU A 58 4.14 3.96 8.75
CA GLU A 58 3.86 5.22 8.07
C GLU A 58 3.08 4.98 6.80
N ILE A 59 2.13 5.86 6.51
CA ILE A 59 1.38 5.85 5.25
C ILE A 59 1.52 7.24 4.65
N ASN A 60 1.97 7.28 3.40
CA ASN A 60 2.03 8.52 2.63
C ASN A 60 1.23 8.33 1.36
N THR A 61 0.47 9.33 0.98
CA THR A 61 -0.32 9.27 -0.24
C THR A 61 -0.05 10.47 -1.12
N ASP A 62 -0.15 10.24 -2.41
CA ASP A 62 -0.39 11.28 -3.37
C ASP A 62 -1.71 10.93 -4.02
N LYS A 63 -2.17 11.71 -4.98
CA LYS A 63 -3.50 11.48 -5.55
C LYS A 63 -3.57 10.20 -6.36
N ASP A 64 -2.43 9.69 -6.84
CA ASP A 64 -2.41 8.52 -7.72
C ASP A 64 -1.59 7.35 -7.18
N HIS A 65 -1.14 7.41 -5.92
CA HIS A 65 -0.46 6.26 -5.33
C HIS A 65 -0.48 6.34 -3.81
N ILE A 66 -0.26 5.18 -3.19
CA ILE A 66 -0.10 5.08 -1.75
C ILE A 66 1.23 4.38 -1.47
N HIS A 67 1.94 4.89 -0.47
CA HIS A 67 3.20 4.34 -0.02
C HIS A 67 3.05 3.95 1.43
N ILE A 68 3.32 2.68 1.74
CA ILE A 68 3.13 2.12 3.08
C ILE A 68 4.47 1.60 3.58
N LEU A 69 4.88 2.07 4.74
CA LEU A 69 6.08 1.58 5.42
C LEU A 69 5.61 0.68 6.56
N PHE A 70 6.01 -0.58 6.55
CA PHE A 70 5.49 -1.54 7.51
C PHE A 70 6.50 -2.59 7.89
N GLU A 71 6.29 -3.18 9.07
CA GLU A 71 7.08 -4.30 9.58
C GLU A 71 6.23 -5.55 9.47
N ALA A 72 6.84 -6.65 9.06
CA ALA A 72 6.13 -7.89 8.81
C ALA A 72 6.66 -9.02 9.69
N PRO A 73 5.76 -9.92 10.15
CA PRO A 73 6.21 -11.10 10.88
C PRO A 73 6.96 -12.04 9.93
N PRO A 74 7.89 -12.83 10.46
CA PRO A 74 8.78 -13.64 9.62
C PRO A 74 8.05 -14.62 8.69
N GLN A 75 6.93 -15.17 9.12
CA GLN A 75 6.23 -16.19 8.34
C GLN A 75 5.22 -15.61 7.35
N MET A 76 5.10 -14.28 7.26
CA MET A 76 4.12 -13.66 6.39
C MET A 76 4.62 -13.69 4.94
N THR A 77 3.72 -13.96 4.01
CA THR A 77 4.04 -13.98 2.58
C THR A 77 3.65 -12.64 1.96
N LEU A 78 4.65 -11.92 1.43
CA LEU A 78 4.41 -10.59 0.86
C LEU A 78 3.41 -10.61 -0.29
N SER A 79 3.51 -11.60 -1.17
CA SER A 79 2.59 -11.65 -2.32
C SER A 79 1.14 -11.85 -1.86
N SER A 80 0.93 -12.62 -0.81
CA SER A 80 -0.42 -12.82 -0.26
C SER A 80 -0.95 -11.53 0.33
N LEU A 81 -0.11 -10.81 1.06
CA LEU A 81 -0.50 -9.53 1.64
C LEU A 81 -0.91 -8.55 0.56
N VAL A 82 -0.08 -8.38 -0.46
CA VAL A 82 -0.35 -7.41 -1.52
C VAL A 82 -1.59 -7.79 -2.31
N CYS A 83 -1.74 -9.08 -2.65
CA CYS A 83 -2.91 -9.54 -3.37
C CYS A 83 -4.18 -9.28 -2.59
N SER A 84 -4.19 -9.62 -1.31
CA SER A 84 -5.35 -9.38 -0.45
C SER A 84 -5.64 -7.90 -0.33
N TYR A 85 -4.61 -7.10 -0.12
CA TYR A 85 -4.76 -5.66 0.03
C TYR A 85 -5.41 -5.03 -1.21
N LYS A 86 -4.89 -5.34 -2.38
CA LYS A 86 -5.42 -4.78 -3.62
C LYS A 86 -6.85 -5.26 -3.89
N THR A 87 -7.11 -6.54 -3.63
CA THR A 87 -8.44 -7.10 -3.89
C THR A 87 -9.49 -6.52 -2.94
N VAL A 88 -9.19 -6.49 -1.66
CA VAL A 88 -10.17 -6.04 -0.66
C VAL A 88 -10.42 -4.55 -0.78
N THR A 89 -9.35 -3.74 -0.90
CA THR A 89 -9.53 -2.30 -1.01
C THR A 89 -10.28 -1.93 -2.29
N ALA A 90 -9.95 -2.58 -3.41
CA ALA A 90 -10.66 -2.29 -4.66
C ALA A 90 -12.14 -2.64 -4.54
N ARG A 91 -12.45 -3.82 -3.98
CA ARG A 91 -13.84 -4.25 -3.84
C ARG A 91 -14.64 -3.29 -2.97
N LEU A 92 -14.12 -2.97 -1.80
CA LEU A 92 -14.84 -2.12 -0.85
C LEU A 92 -14.93 -0.68 -1.32
N LEU A 93 -13.83 -0.13 -1.83
CA LEU A 93 -13.83 1.26 -2.25
C LEU A 93 -14.68 1.47 -3.50
N ARG A 94 -14.66 0.52 -4.43
CA ARG A 94 -15.52 0.65 -5.60
C ARG A 94 -17.00 0.56 -5.22
N LYS A 95 -17.32 -0.20 -4.19
CA LYS A 95 -18.70 -0.28 -3.71
C LYS A 95 -19.10 0.99 -2.99
N GLU A 96 -18.26 1.46 -2.06
CA GLU A 96 -18.59 2.59 -1.21
C GLU A 96 -18.51 3.93 -1.94
N PHE A 97 -17.65 4.02 -2.95
CA PHE A 97 -17.40 5.26 -3.67
C PHE A 97 -17.73 5.13 -5.16
N ALA A 98 -18.79 4.37 -5.47
CA ALA A 98 -19.14 4.10 -6.86
C ALA A 98 -19.36 5.37 -7.68
N GLU A 99 -20.08 6.34 -7.11
CA GLU A 99 -20.36 7.58 -7.84
C GLU A 99 -19.11 8.43 -8.00
N TYR A 100 -18.30 8.46 -6.95
CA TYR A 100 -17.04 9.22 -6.98
C TYR A 100 -16.09 8.68 -8.04
N LEU A 101 -16.04 7.35 -8.20
CA LEU A 101 -15.11 6.71 -9.13
C LEU A 101 -15.63 6.65 -10.55
N ALA A 102 -16.95 6.82 -10.76
CA ALA A 102 -17.55 6.67 -12.08
C ALA A 102 -16.91 7.53 -13.17
N PRO A 103 -16.55 8.80 -12.92
CA PRO A 103 -15.90 9.61 -13.96
C PRO A 103 -14.52 9.10 -14.37
N PHE A 104 -13.87 8.29 -13.51
CA PHE A 104 -12.51 7.82 -13.77
C PHE A 104 -12.49 6.43 -14.35
N TYR A 105 -13.39 5.54 -13.91
CA TYR A 105 -13.34 4.13 -14.29
C TYR A 105 -14.73 3.63 -14.68
N TRP A 106 -14.89 3.28 -15.95
CA TRP A 106 -16.14 2.69 -16.43
C TRP A 106 -16.13 1.16 -16.32
N LYS A 107 -14.97 0.58 -15.99
CA LYS A 107 -14.81 -0.84 -15.66
C LYS A 107 -14.40 -0.97 -14.20
N PRO A 108 -14.45 -2.19 -13.64
CA PRO A 108 -14.11 -2.36 -12.21
C PRO A 108 -12.62 -2.27 -11.94
N TYR A 109 -12.03 -1.15 -12.27
CA TYR A 109 -10.62 -0.87 -12.02
C TYR A 109 -10.46 -0.03 -10.75
N LEU A 110 -9.31 -0.15 -10.12
CA LEU A 110 -8.84 0.80 -9.13
C LEU A 110 -7.32 0.83 -9.16
N TRP A 111 -6.67 -0.31 -8.99
CA TRP A 111 -5.21 -0.36 -8.91
C TRP A 111 -4.59 -0.80 -10.23
N SER A 112 -3.38 -0.31 -10.49
CA SER A 112 -2.55 -0.82 -11.57
C SER A 112 -2.20 -2.28 -11.27
N ARG A 113 -1.86 -3.04 -12.29
CA ARG A 113 -1.50 -4.45 -12.12
C ARG A 113 -0.24 -4.65 -11.31
N SER A 114 0.71 -3.75 -11.44
CA SER A 114 1.98 -3.90 -10.77
C SER A 114 1.96 -3.24 -9.39
N TYR A 115 2.98 -3.55 -8.63
CA TYR A 115 3.26 -2.89 -7.36
C TYR A 115 4.76 -2.94 -7.16
N PHE A 116 5.25 -2.16 -6.21
CA PHE A 116 6.67 -2.17 -5.88
C PHE A 116 6.83 -2.43 -4.40
N VAL A 117 7.73 -3.34 -4.04
CA VAL A 117 8.05 -3.59 -2.64
C VAL A 117 9.56 -3.76 -2.52
N CYS A 118 10.13 -3.16 -1.48
CA CYS A 118 11.56 -3.35 -1.17
C CYS A 118 11.74 -3.27 0.33
N THR A 119 12.85 -3.84 0.81
CA THR A 119 13.23 -3.67 2.20
C THR A 119 13.81 -2.27 2.39
N VAL A 120 13.76 -1.79 3.62
CA VAL A 120 14.33 -0.49 3.95
C VAL A 120 15.86 -0.56 3.82
N SER A 121 16.44 0.38 3.08
CA SER A 121 17.88 0.45 2.87
C SER A 121 18.23 1.88 2.49
N GLU A 122 19.53 2.13 2.30
CA GLU A 122 19.98 3.45 1.88
C GLU A 122 19.46 3.83 0.51
N ARG A 123 19.12 2.84 -0.32
CA ARG A 123 18.64 3.10 -1.68
C ARG A 123 17.13 3.13 -1.81
N SER A 124 16.40 2.95 -0.70
CA SER A 124 14.94 2.82 -0.76
C SER A 124 14.27 4.00 -1.45
N HIS A 125 14.65 5.22 -1.06
CA HIS A 125 14.03 6.41 -1.62
C HIS A 125 14.24 6.50 -3.13
N GLU A 126 15.45 6.21 -3.56
CA GLU A 126 15.80 6.23 -4.97
C GLU A 126 14.99 5.21 -5.77
N LEU A 127 14.90 3.99 -5.24
CA LEU A 127 14.18 2.91 -5.90
C LEU A 127 12.69 3.22 -6.03
N ILE A 128 12.10 3.77 -4.98
CA ILE A 128 10.69 4.12 -4.97
C ILE A 128 10.41 5.22 -5.98
N THR A 129 11.24 6.24 -5.98
CA THR A 129 11.10 7.37 -6.92
C THR A 129 11.16 6.89 -8.36
N GLU A 130 12.11 6.00 -8.64
CA GLU A 130 12.29 5.44 -9.98
C GLU A 130 11.08 4.63 -10.40
N TYR A 131 10.53 3.81 -9.48
CA TYR A 131 9.35 3.01 -9.79
C TYR A 131 8.16 3.91 -10.14
N ILE A 132 7.91 4.93 -9.34
CA ILE A 132 6.76 5.81 -9.55
C ILE A 132 6.89 6.52 -10.91
N ARG A 133 8.10 6.97 -11.25
CA ARG A 133 8.34 7.63 -12.52
C ARG A 133 8.11 6.67 -13.71
N ASN A 134 8.63 5.46 -13.61
CA ASN A 134 8.52 4.49 -14.68
C ASN A 134 7.08 4.01 -14.85
N GLN A 135 6.36 3.85 -13.76
CA GLN A 135 4.97 3.42 -13.82
C GLN A 135 4.10 4.48 -14.49
N ARG A 136 4.40 5.76 -14.25
CA ARG A 136 3.68 6.85 -14.89
C ARG A 136 3.86 6.76 -16.41
N ASN A 137 5.06 6.50 -16.86
CA ASN A 137 5.33 6.37 -18.30
C ASN A 137 4.57 5.19 -18.90
N LYS A 138 4.52 4.07 -18.21
CA LYS A 138 3.77 2.90 -18.68
C LYS A 138 2.28 3.18 -18.80
N GLU A 139 1.71 3.86 -17.81
CA GLU A 139 0.28 4.12 -17.82
C GLU A 139 -0.11 5.10 -18.91
N LYS A 140 0.80 6.00 -19.28
CA LYS A 140 0.55 6.93 -20.36
C LYS A 140 0.70 6.28 -21.72
N GLY A 141 1.59 5.30 -21.80
CA GLY A 141 1.84 4.59 -23.03
C GLY A 141 0.82 3.52 -23.28
#